data_edce0860dab39131b444129a1685c677
#
_entry.id   edce0860dab39131b444129a1685c677
#
_cell.length_a   1.000
_cell.length_b   1.000
_cell.length_c   1.000
_cell.angle_alpha   90.00
_cell.angle_beta   90.00
_cell.angle_gamma   90.00
#
_symmetry.space_group_name_H-M   'P 1'
#
loop_
_entity.id
_entity.type
_entity.pdbx_description
1 polymer ?
#
loop_
_entity_poly.entity_id
_entity_poly.type
_entity_poly.pdbx_seq_one_letter_code
_entity_poly.pdbx_strand_id
1 'polypeptide(L)'
;MHSNRREFFKSAVLGTTLSTIQMPGRSVFGRTAVHENLEFNVDLSVIRRGWDGVKCYVHSRAGSIPPRTPANPGNRPIVVLTTQKHAVHGNDIFDGLEQMRSDDEGETWSGPSASSGLVRRKNYEGIESVPCDFTPKWHSKSGVLLGTGKTFSYRNDNQYEGSPAQAIYSTYNPSENVWANWKAVGFPQDPRFHHACAGCSQRFDLPNGDILLPIYFQPEPGNWDLRTTVVYCTFDGQILRYVRHGNEFELPEKPSHHDGLSEPSLTKFDDRYYLTLRSIVRGYVTVSQNGESFAPLKPWCFDDGQELGNYQTQQHWVTHSEGLYLVYTRRGANNDHIFRHRAPLFMACIDPKKLVVIRETERIIVPQSGTRLGNFGVVDVSCDETWIITTEWMQHPPPGGFEKYGSDNRCFLAKIRWNRPNRLLQ
;
A
#
# COMPACT_ATOMS: atom_id res chain seq x y z
N MET A 1 45.26 -40.63 32.80
CA MET A 1 46.64 -40.88 32.37
C MET A 1 46.92 -39.81 31.33
N HIS A 2 47.55 -38.74 31.73
CA HIS A 2 48.94 -38.31 31.59
C HIS A 2 49.41 -38.38 30.13
N SER A 3 50.02 -37.36 29.48
CA SER A 3 50.77 -36.19 29.94
C SER A 3 51.10 -35.30 28.76
N ASN A 4 51.10 -34.01 29.02
CA ASN A 4 52.02 -32.92 28.69
C ASN A 4 53.27 -33.13 27.81
N ARG A 5 53.61 -32.14 26.94
CA ARG A 5 54.77 -31.19 26.92
C ARG A 5 54.94 -30.60 25.53
N ARG A 6 54.88 -29.34 25.29
CA ARG A 6 55.76 -28.16 25.44
C ARG A 6 57.10 -28.25 24.72
N GLU A 7 57.27 -27.21 23.84
CA GLU A 7 58.45 -26.38 23.51
C GLU A 7 59.47 -26.88 22.51
N PHE A 8 59.85 -26.11 21.47
CA PHE A 8 60.99 -25.18 21.48
C PHE A 8 61.10 -24.38 20.13
N PHE A 9 61.46 -23.11 20.30
CA PHE A 9 61.86 -22.15 19.27
C PHE A 9 63.13 -22.57 18.51
N LYS A 10 63.24 -22.12 17.20
CA LYS A 10 64.47 -21.49 16.71
C LYS A 10 64.19 -20.71 15.40
N SER A 11 64.62 -19.45 15.42
CA SER A 11 64.68 -18.52 14.31
C SER A 11 65.72 -18.90 13.28
N ALA A 12 65.46 -18.62 12.00
CA ALA A 12 66.48 -18.32 11.03
C ALA A 12 65.92 -17.29 9.98
N VAL A 13 66.56 -16.17 9.91
CA VAL A 13 66.41 -15.11 8.89
C VAL A 13 67.21 -15.49 7.66
N LEU A 14 66.66 -15.29 6.47
CA LEU A 14 67.38 -14.75 5.28
C LEU A 14 66.50 -14.73 4.00
N GLY A 15 66.49 -13.60 3.34
CA GLY A 15 66.50 -13.56 1.88
C GLY A 15 65.23 -13.03 1.19
N THR A 16 65.17 -11.73 1.03
CA THR A 16 64.33 -10.98 0.12
C THR A 16 64.38 -11.42 -1.31
N THR A 17 63.25 -11.70 -1.96
CA THR A 17 62.98 -11.39 -3.37
C THR A 17 61.51 -10.97 -3.49
N LEU A 18 61.30 -9.69 -3.82
CA LEU A 18 60.01 -9.15 -4.23
C LEU A 18 59.62 -9.69 -5.59
N SER A 19 58.63 -10.55 -5.65
CA SER A 19 57.87 -10.85 -6.86
C SER A 19 56.54 -10.14 -6.77
N THR A 20 56.35 -9.09 -7.55
CA THR A 20 55.06 -8.41 -7.75
C THR A 20 54.10 -9.36 -8.43
N ILE A 21 53.17 -9.93 -7.64
CA ILE A 21 52.02 -10.62 -8.19
C ILE A 21 50.96 -9.54 -8.48
N GLN A 22 50.78 -9.26 -9.77
CA GLN A 22 49.68 -8.48 -10.29
C GLN A 22 48.38 -9.25 -10.04
N MET A 23 47.56 -8.83 -9.07
CA MET A 23 46.20 -9.33 -8.92
C MET A 23 45.35 -8.80 -10.08
N PRO A 24 44.52 -9.65 -10.71
CA PRO A 24 43.59 -9.19 -11.74
C PRO A 24 42.59 -8.20 -11.13
N GLY A 25 42.38 -7.09 -11.85
CA GLY A 25 41.55 -5.98 -11.47
C GLY A 25 40.15 -6.44 -11.01
N ARG A 26 39.76 -6.01 -9.85
CA ARG A 26 38.33 -5.97 -9.44
C ARG A 26 37.59 -5.16 -10.50
N SER A 27 36.74 -5.82 -11.27
CA SER A 27 35.75 -5.14 -12.07
C SER A 27 34.90 -4.33 -11.11
N VAL A 28 35.05 -3.03 -11.14
CA VAL A 28 34.11 -2.08 -10.55
C VAL A 28 32.84 -2.24 -11.37
N PHE A 29 31.92 -3.06 -10.89
CA PHE A 29 30.55 -3.02 -11.39
C PHE A 29 30.06 -1.59 -11.15
N GLY A 30 29.83 -0.87 -12.25
CA GLY A 30 29.32 0.49 -12.22
C GLY A 30 28.05 0.52 -11.38
N ARG A 31 28.10 1.21 -10.23
CA ARG A 31 26.93 1.66 -9.51
C ARG A 31 26.12 2.46 -10.52
N THR A 32 24.91 2.02 -10.80
CA THR A 32 23.96 2.80 -11.58
C THR A 32 23.66 4.08 -10.81
N ALA A 33 24.08 5.21 -11.32
CA ALA A 33 24.08 6.55 -10.72
C ALA A 33 22.67 7.17 -10.44
N VAL A 34 21.62 6.37 -10.28
CA VAL A 34 20.24 6.85 -10.19
C VAL A 34 19.82 7.20 -8.74
N HIS A 35 20.58 6.80 -7.71
CA HIS A 35 20.13 6.97 -6.31
C HIS A 35 21.12 7.69 -5.39
N GLU A 36 22.25 8.17 -5.88
CA GLU A 36 23.33 8.67 -5.00
C GLU A 36 23.01 9.95 -4.23
N ASN A 37 21.87 10.63 -4.45
CA ASN A 37 21.59 11.93 -3.81
C ASN A 37 20.12 12.20 -3.44
N LEU A 38 19.17 11.28 -3.62
CA LEU A 38 17.80 11.50 -3.13
C LEU A 38 17.67 10.96 -1.71
N GLU A 39 17.57 11.89 -0.76
CA GLU A 39 17.40 11.62 0.66
C GLU A 39 16.03 12.08 1.13
N PHE A 40 15.56 11.49 2.21
CA PHE A 40 14.35 11.94 2.89
C PHE A 40 14.49 11.83 4.42
N ASN A 41 13.77 12.68 5.11
CA ASN A 41 13.54 12.59 6.53
C ASN A 41 12.14 12.05 6.80
N VAL A 42 11.97 11.35 7.92
CA VAL A 42 10.68 10.87 8.40
C VAL A 42 10.31 11.64 9.66
N ASP A 43 9.20 12.37 9.58
CA ASP A 43 8.59 13.02 10.72
C ASP A 43 7.33 12.22 11.10
N LEU A 44 7.41 11.47 12.21
CA LEU A 44 6.37 10.56 12.66
C LEU A 44 5.56 11.17 13.80
N SER A 45 4.26 11.29 13.61
CA SER A 45 3.32 11.77 14.61
C SER A 45 2.13 10.83 14.79
N VAL A 46 1.40 11.02 15.89
CA VAL A 46 0.14 10.32 16.18
C VAL A 46 -0.99 11.33 16.11
N ILE A 47 -1.83 11.22 15.09
CA ILE A 47 -2.92 12.16 14.82
C ILE A 47 -4.22 11.79 15.51
N ARG A 48 -4.35 10.55 15.97
CA ARG A 48 -5.48 10.05 16.74
C ARG A 48 -5.07 8.84 17.58
N ARG A 49 -5.73 8.66 18.72
CA ARG A 49 -5.59 7.48 19.59
C ARG A 49 -6.89 7.21 20.33
N GLY A 50 -6.93 6.12 21.02
CA GLY A 50 -8.04 5.67 21.88
C GLY A 50 -8.73 4.43 21.34
N TRP A 51 -8.75 3.41 22.15
CA TRP A 51 -9.41 2.13 21.90
C TRP A 51 -10.35 1.77 23.04
N ASP A 52 -11.58 1.37 22.72
CA ASP A 52 -12.63 1.05 23.68
C ASP A 52 -12.71 -0.45 24.04
N GLY A 53 -11.81 -1.29 23.47
CA GLY A 53 -11.83 -2.73 23.67
C GLY A 53 -12.82 -3.50 22.80
N VAL A 54 -13.70 -2.83 22.08
CA VAL A 54 -14.80 -3.41 21.29
C VAL A 54 -14.64 -3.16 19.81
N LYS A 55 -14.36 -1.90 19.41
CA LYS A 55 -14.12 -1.51 18.02
C LYS A 55 -12.82 -0.74 17.93
N CYS A 56 -12.08 -0.96 16.85
CA CYS A 56 -10.88 -0.19 16.51
C CYS A 56 -11.05 0.48 15.16
N TYR A 57 -10.40 1.61 14.96
CA TYR A 57 -10.28 2.22 13.66
C TYR A 57 -9.25 1.46 12.81
N VAL A 58 -9.52 1.35 11.52
CA VAL A 58 -8.68 0.70 10.53
C VAL A 58 -8.77 1.44 9.19
N HIS A 59 -7.98 1.01 8.20
CA HIS A 59 -8.05 1.47 6.80
C HIS A 59 -7.88 2.98 6.63
N SER A 60 -7.04 3.61 7.47
CA SER A 60 -6.78 5.05 7.36
C SER A 60 -6.00 5.36 6.10
N ARG A 61 -6.64 6.04 5.14
CA ARG A 61 -6.06 6.46 3.86
C ARG A 61 -6.50 7.88 3.54
N ALA A 62 -5.60 8.68 2.99
CA ALA A 62 -5.89 10.05 2.67
C ALA A 62 -5.70 10.37 1.19
N GLY A 63 -6.35 11.46 0.76
CA GLY A 63 -6.09 12.15 -0.49
C GLY A 63 -5.90 13.63 -0.24
N SER A 64 -5.08 14.27 -1.06
CA SER A 64 -4.75 15.69 -0.96
C SER A 64 -5.34 16.46 -2.13
N ILE A 65 -6.01 17.58 -1.84
CA ILE A 65 -6.49 18.54 -2.81
C ILE A 65 -5.46 19.66 -2.89
N PRO A 66 -4.79 19.85 -4.04
CA PRO A 66 -3.75 20.84 -4.17
C PRO A 66 -4.26 22.26 -3.92
N PRO A 67 -3.42 23.16 -3.37
CA PRO A 67 -3.76 24.58 -3.24
C PRO A 67 -3.91 25.26 -4.58
N ARG A 68 -4.58 26.42 -4.59
CA ARG A 68 -4.78 27.28 -5.76
C ARG A 68 -5.51 26.60 -6.92
N THR A 69 -6.41 25.69 -6.58
CA THR A 69 -7.34 25.05 -7.51
C THR A 69 -8.77 25.55 -7.25
N PRO A 70 -9.72 25.39 -8.19
CA PRO A 70 -11.12 25.74 -7.93
C PRO A 70 -11.71 24.99 -6.72
N ALA A 71 -11.24 23.77 -6.45
CA ALA A 71 -11.65 22.96 -5.29
C ALA A 71 -10.97 23.38 -3.98
N ASN A 72 -9.86 24.10 -4.06
CA ASN A 72 -9.11 24.62 -2.93
C ASN A 72 -8.44 25.95 -3.30
N PRO A 73 -9.13 27.09 -3.14
CA PRO A 73 -8.56 28.40 -3.44
C PRO A 73 -7.49 28.86 -2.43
N GLY A 74 -7.29 28.14 -1.35
CA GLY A 74 -6.30 28.42 -0.31
C GLY A 74 -4.86 28.24 -0.79
N ASN A 75 -3.90 28.55 0.09
CA ASN A 75 -2.46 28.45 -0.16
C ASN A 75 -1.83 27.15 0.34
N ARG A 76 -2.59 26.35 1.08
CA ARG A 76 -2.16 25.04 1.63
C ARG A 76 -3.03 23.93 1.08
N PRO A 77 -2.53 22.70 0.98
CA PRO A 77 -3.34 21.56 0.57
C PRO A 77 -4.44 21.27 1.59
N ILE A 78 -5.61 20.82 1.12
CA ILE A 78 -6.64 20.22 1.95
C ILE A 78 -6.40 18.72 1.93
N VAL A 79 -6.17 18.09 3.09
CA VAL A 79 -6.00 16.64 3.19
C VAL A 79 -7.25 16.03 3.82
N VAL A 80 -7.85 15.07 3.11
CA VAL A 80 -9.03 14.33 3.57
C VAL A 80 -8.64 12.89 3.79
N LEU A 81 -8.72 12.46 5.05
CA LEU A 81 -8.45 11.10 5.49
C LEU A 81 -9.78 10.38 5.68
N THR A 82 -9.91 9.18 5.12
CA THR A 82 -11.00 8.25 5.42
C THR A 82 -10.49 7.13 6.32
N THR A 83 -11.32 6.72 7.27
CA THR A 83 -11.06 5.63 8.21
C THR A 83 -12.37 4.94 8.53
N GLN A 84 -12.33 3.77 9.16
CA GLN A 84 -13.58 3.07 9.49
C GLN A 84 -13.40 2.22 10.75
N LYS A 85 -14.49 2.05 11.51
CA LYS A 85 -14.52 1.18 12.68
C LYS A 85 -14.68 -0.28 12.27
N HIS A 86 -13.96 -1.13 12.95
CA HIS A 86 -13.97 -2.57 12.81
C HIS A 86 -14.23 -3.23 14.17
N ALA A 87 -15.16 -4.17 14.23
CA ALA A 87 -15.38 -4.99 15.41
C ALA A 87 -14.21 -5.97 15.60
N VAL A 88 -13.56 -5.94 16.78
CA VAL A 88 -12.34 -6.74 17.01
C VAL A 88 -12.62 -8.23 17.24
N HIS A 89 -13.86 -8.59 17.52
CA HIS A 89 -14.28 -9.98 17.76
C HIS A 89 -14.96 -10.55 16.52
N GLY A 90 -14.51 -11.70 16.06
CA GLY A 90 -15.11 -12.42 14.93
C GLY A 90 -14.50 -12.07 13.58
N ASN A 91 -15.32 -12.13 12.52
CA ASN A 91 -14.94 -11.84 11.16
C ASN A 91 -14.73 -10.33 10.91
N ASP A 92 -14.31 -9.97 9.71
CA ASP A 92 -14.13 -8.58 9.29
C ASP A 92 -15.49 -7.87 9.18
N ILE A 93 -15.95 -7.23 10.28
CA ILE A 93 -17.20 -6.49 10.35
C ILE A 93 -16.87 -4.99 10.45
N PHE A 94 -17.21 -4.26 9.40
CA PHE A 94 -16.92 -2.83 9.27
C PHE A 94 -18.18 -1.98 9.38
N ASP A 95 -18.06 -0.84 10.06
CA ASP A 95 -19.06 0.24 10.00
C ASP A 95 -18.89 1.04 8.71
N GLY A 96 -19.73 2.02 8.44
CA GLY A 96 -19.53 3.01 7.40
C GLY A 96 -18.23 3.78 7.60
N LEU A 97 -17.71 4.40 6.53
CA LEU A 97 -16.49 5.20 6.62
C LEU A 97 -16.76 6.51 7.38
N GLU A 98 -15.80 6.87 8.19
CA GLU A 98 -15.67 8.18 8.82
C GLU A 98 -14.56 8.96 8.12
N GLN A 99 -14.58 10.28 8.26
CA GLN A 99 -13.57 11.16 7.68
C GLN A 99 -12.96 12.10 8.70
N MET A 100 -11.72 12.45 8.47
CA MET A 100 -10.99 13.54 9.12
C MET A 100 -10.48 14.50 8.05
N ARG A 101 -10.32 15.77 8.39
CA ARG A 101 -9.82 16.79 7.47
C ARG A 101 -8.77 17.66 8.15
N SER A 102 -7.72 17.98 7.42
CA SER A 102 -6.71 18.97 7.77
C SER A 102 -6.59 20.00 6.66
N ASP A 103 -6.57 21.27 7.03
CA ASP A 103 -6.37 22.43 6.15
C ASP A 103 -5.01 23.14 6.43
N ASP A 104 -4.16 22.54 7.27
CA ASP A 104 -2.91 23.11 7.79
C ASP A 104 -1.73 22.12 7.72
N GLU A 105 -1.70 21.30 6.68
CA GLU A 105 -0.62 20.34 6.43
C GLU A 105 -0.46 19.30 7.56
N GLY A 106 -1.59 18.90 8.19
CA GLY A 106 -1.63 17.84 9.18
C GLY A 106 -1.27 18.26 10.60
N GLU A 107 -1.15 19.56 10.87
CA GLU A 107 -0.91 20.06 12.22
C GLU A 107 -2.15 19.88 13.10
N THR A 108 -3.34 20.15 12.55
CA THR A 108 -4.61 19.89 13.20
C THR A 108 -5.56 19.09 12.32
N TRP A 109 -6.46 18.34 12.95
CA TRP A 109 -7.43 17.49 12.29
C TRP A 109 -8.83 17.68 12.88
N SER A 110 -9.82 17.90 12.03
CA SER A 110 -11.22 17.79 12.41
C SER A 110 -11.70 16.32 12.29
N GLY A 111 -12.67 15.94 13.09
CA GLY A 111 -13.23 14.57 13.07
C GLY A 111 -12.51 13.61 14.04
N PRO A 112 -12.65 12.28 13.88
CA PRO A 112 -13.42 11.61 12.83
C PRO A 112 -14.92 11.84 12.92
N SER A 113 -15.57 12.02 11.77
CA SER A 113 -17.02 12.19 11.65
C SER A 113 -17.60 11.28 10.58
N ALA A 114 -18.82 10.78 10.78
CA ALA A 114 -19.48 9.90 9.83
C ALA A 114 -19.63 10.58 8.46
N SER A 115 -19.26 9.87 7.40
CA SER A 115 -19.45 10.32 6.03
C SER A 115 -20.77 9.83 5.49
N SER A 116 -21.75 10.72 5.31
CA SER A 116 -23.11 10.38 4.87
C SER A 116 -23.15 9.67 3.50
N GLY A 117 -22.19 9.94 2.65
CA GLY A 117 -22.09 9.30 1.32
C GLY A 117 -21.43 7.91 1.33
N LEU A 118 -20.72 7.55 2.42
CA LEU A 118 -19.94 6.33 2.54
C LEU A 118 -20.47 5.39 3.65
N VAL A 119 -21.77 5.38 3.83
CA VAL A 119 -22.46 4.57 4.83
C VAL A 119 -22.76 3.15 4.33
N ARG A 120 -23.09 2.26 5.28
CA ARG A 120 -23.75 0.99 4.97
C ARG A 120 -25.10 1.25 4.30
N ARG A 121 -25.44 0.46 3.30
CA ARG A 121 -26.72 0.49 2.62
C ARG A 121 -27.37 -0.88 2.69
N LYS A 122 -28.62 -0.91 3.10
CA LYS A 122 -29.44 -2.12 3.18
C LYS A 122 -30.31 -2.23 1.93
N ASN A 123 -30.29 -3.36 1.27
CA ASN A 123 -31.19 -3.66 0.17
C ASN A 123 -32.52 -4.25 0.67
N TYR A 124 -33.46 -4.49 -0.24
CA TYR A 124 -34.79 -5.03 0.06
C TYR A 124 -34.76 -6.46 0.65
N GLU A 125 -33.68 -7.22 0.43
CA GLU A 125 -33.48 -8.57 0.99
C GLU A 125 -32.85 -8.54 2.38
N GLY A 126 -32.61 -7.35 2.93
CA GLY A 126 -31.97 -7.19 4.21
C GLY A 126 -30.44 -7.36 4.21
N ILE A 127 -29.83 -7.47 3.03
CA ILE A 127 -28.38 -7.49 2.89
C ILE A 127 -27.83 -6.08 2.98
N GLU A 128 -26.84 -5.89 3.81
CA GLU A 128 -26.14 -4.62 4.01
C GLU A 128 -24.82 -4.65 3.25
N SER A 129 -24.57 -3.64 2.44
CA SER A 129 -23.30 -3.42 1.77
C SER A 129 -22.61 -2.19 2.33
N VAL A 130 -21.33 -2.30 2.65
CA VAL A 130 -20.51 -1.21 3.19
C VAL A 130 -19.28 -0.99 2.33
N PRO A 131 -18.94 0.28 1.99
CA PRO A 131 -17.67 0.60 1.35
C PRO A 131 -16.50 0.36 2.32
N CYS A 132 -15.42 -0.22 1.82
CA CYS A 132 -14.20 -0.43 2.59
C CYS A 132 -12.96 -0.39 1.71
N ASP A 133 -11.77 -0.44 2.34
CA ASP A 133 -10.49 -0.39 1.64
C ASP A 133 -10.40 0.79 0.65
N PHE A 134 -11.02 1.89 1.05
CA PHE A 134 -11.25 3.06 0.23
C PHE A 134 -10.02 3.96 0.16
N THR A 135 -9.57 4.29 -1.04
CA THR A 135 -8.34 5.08 -1.29
C THR A 135 -8.69 6.38 -2.01
N PRO A 136 -8.73 7.52 -1.30
CA PRO A 136 -8.84 8.84 -1.92
C PRO A 136 -7.60 9.18 -2.75
N LYS A 137 -7.78 9.81 -3.91
CA LYS A 137 -6.70 10.38 -4.71
C LYS A 137 -7.24 11.55 -5.55
N TRP A 138 -6.47 12.63 -5.62
CA TRP A 138 -6.79 13.77 -6.48
C TRP A 138 -6.75 13.37 -7.95
N HIS A 139 -7.78 13.73 -8.69
CA HIS A 139 -7.86 13.56 -10.14
C HIS A 139 -7.71 14.93 -10.80
N SER A 140 -6.50 15.27 -11.20
CA SER A 140 -6.12 16.61 -11.63
C SER A 140 -6.92 17.11 -12.84
N LYS A 141 -7.22 16.23 -13.80
CA LYS A 141 -7.94 16.60 -15.04
C LYS A 141 -9.36 17.09 -14.78
N SER A 142 -10.09 16.46 -13.85
CA SER A 142 -11.46 16.89 -13.50
C SER A 142 -11.51 17.84 -12.31
N GLY A 143 -10.39 18.04 -11.60
CA GLY A 143 -10.37 18.87 -10.40
C GLY A 143 -11.20 18.29 -9.24
N VAL A 144 -11.24 16.99 -9.08
CA VAL A 144 -12.05 16.27 -8.09
C VAL A 144 -11.20 15.32 -7.24
N LEU A 145 -11.46 15.27 -5.95
CA LEU A 145 -10.93 14.21 -5.10
C LEU A 145 -11.82 12.97 -5.28
N LEU A 146 -11.30 11.96 -5.99
CA LEU A 146 -11.97 10.70 -6.30
C LEU A 146 -11.42 9.60 -5.41
N GLY A 147 -12.26 8.92 -4.66
CA GLY A 147 -11.90 7.71 -3.95
C GLY A 147 -12.40 6.45 -4.64
N THR A 148 -11.61 5.37 -4.59
CA THR A 148 -11.96 4.03 -5.09
C THR A 148 -11.79 3.00 -3.99
N GLY A 149 -12.56 1.92 -4.02
CA GLY A 149 -12.54 0.88 -3.00
C GLY A 149 -13.33 -0.34 -3.40
N LYS A 150 -13.77 -1.09 -2.40
CA LYS A 150 -14.66 -2.25 -2.61
C LYS A 150 -15.81 -2.23 -1.61
N THR A 151 -16.76 -3.15 -1.77
CA THR A 151 -17.78 -3.43 -0.75
C THR A 151 -17.48 -4.70 0.03
N PHE A 152 -17.93 -4.72 1.30
CA PHE A 152 -18.25 -5.93 2.03
C PHE A 152 -19.76 -6.04 2.20
N SER A 153 -20.27 -7.27 2.29
CA SER A 153 -21.70 -7.53 2.48
C SER A 153 -21.95 -8.28 3.78
N TYR A 154 -23.03 -7.89 4.49
CA TYR A 154 -23.45 -8.47 5.74
C TYR A 154 -24.93 -8.81 5.76
N ARG A 155 -25.28 -9.82 6.56
CA ARG A 155 -26.65 -10.12 6.95
C ARG A 155 -26.65 -10.30 8.47
N ASN A 156 -27.36 -9.42 9.18
CA ASN A 156 -27.41 -9.39 10.65
C ASN A 156 -26.00 -9.37 11.28
N ASP A 157 -25.14 -8.45 10.81
CA ASP A 157 -23.72 -8.30 11.22
C ASP A 157 -22.84 -9.55 11.04
N ASN A 158 -23.28 -10.53 10.25
CA ASN A 158 -22.43 -11.63 9.80
C ASN A 158 -22.02 -11.42 8.34
N GLN A 159 -20.76 -11.67 8.01
CA GLN A 159 -20.30 -11.60 6.64
C GLN A 159 -21.16 -12.51 5.75
N TYR A 160 -21.64 -11.97 4.64
CA TYR A 160 -22.54 -12.65 3.73
C TYR A 160 -21.90 -12.85 2.36
N GLU A 161 -21.46 -14.07 2.09
CA GLU A 161 -20.75 -14.43 0.86
C GLU A 161 -21.68 -14.55 -0.37
N GLY A 162 -23.01 -14.64 -0.13
CA GLY A 162 -24.01 -14.70 -1.21
C GLY A 162 -24.21 -13.41 -1.99
N SER A 163 -23.54 -12.31 -1.61
CA SER A 163 -23.53 -11.05 -2.35
C SER A 163 -22.11 -10.73 -2.78
N PRO A 164 -21.84 -10.64 -4.08
CA PRO A 164 -20.50 -10.40 -4.56
C PRO A 164 -19.99 -9.01 -4.15
N ALA A 165 -18.72 -8.92 -3.84
CA ALA A 165 -18.09 -7.62 -3.62
C ALA A 165 -17.98 -6.85 -4.94
N GLN A 166 -18.10 -5.54 -4.87
CA GLN A 166 -18.07 -4.64 -6.00
C GLN A 166 -16.94 -3.63 -5.86
N ALA A 167 -16.23 -3.34 -6.94
CA ALA A 167 -15.42 -2.14 -7.03
C ALA A 167 -16.33 -0.91 -6.98
N ILE A 168 -16.01 0.04 -6.11
CA ILE A 168 -16.82 1.23 -5.88
C ILE A 168 -15.97 2.50 -6.00
N TYR A 169 -16.65 3.61 -6.20
CA TYR A 169 -16.06 4.94 -6.18
C TYR A 169 -17.00 5.99 -5.57
N SER A 170 -16.41 7.10 -5.16
CA SER A 170 -17.13 8.29 -4.70
C SER A 170 -16.27 9.53 -4.92
N THR A 171 -16.89 10.70 -4.98
CA THR A 171 -16.26 12.00 -5.13
C THR A 171 -16.50 12.85 -3.89
N TYR A 172 -15.52 13.68 -3.53
CA TYR A 172 -15.59 14.56 -2.37
C TYR A 172 -15.86 16.00 -2.78
N ASN A 173 -16.81 16.63 -2.10
CA ASN A 173 -17.09 18.07 -2.20
C ASN A 173 -16.37 18.82 -1.07
N PRO A 174 -15.31 19.58 -1.35
CA PRO A 174 -14.52 20.24 -0.31
C PRO A 174 -15.23 21.43 0.34
N SER A 175 -16.19 22.08 -0.33
CA SER A 175 -16.95 23.22 0.22
C SER A 175 -17.99 22.77 1.23
N GLU A 176 -18.59 21.62 1.04
CA GLU A 176 -19.58 21.02 1.95
C GLU A 176 -18.93 20.05 2.95
N ASN A 177 -17.68 19.69 2.75
CA ASN A 177 -16.92 18.69 3.53
C ASN A 177 -17.63 17.32 3.56
N VAL A 178 -18.13 16.86 2.40
CA VAL A 178 -18.88 15.60 2.29
C VAL A 178 -18.46 14.76 1.08
N TRP A 179 -18.53 13.46 1.22
CA TRP A 179 -18.46 12.50 0.13
C TRP A 179 -19.83 12.32 -0.51
N ALA A 180 -19.89 12.29 -1.83
CA ALA A 180 -21.08 11.88 -2.55
C ALA A 180 -21.44 10.41 -2.22
N ASN A 181 -22.67 10.03 -2.50
CA ASN A 181 -23.09 8.64 -2.37
C ASN A 181 -22.21 7.72 -3.23
N TRP A 182 -21.58 6.71 -2.61
CA TRP A 182 -20.78 5.75 -3.33
C TRP A 182 -21.58 5.00 -4.42
N LYS A 183 -20.91 4.68 -5.51
CA LYS A 183 -21.46 3.99 -6.67
C LYS A 183 -20.58 2.80 -7.02
N ALA A 184 -21.17 1.73 -7.52
CA ALA A 184 -20.41 0.63 -8.13
C ALA A 184 -19.85 1.05 -9.49
N VAL A 185 -18.67 0.56 -9.83
CA VAL A 185 -18.14 0.64 -11.19
C VAL A 185 -18.95 -0.31 -12.08
N GLY A 186 -19.51 0.22 -13.17
CA GLY A 186 -20.28 -0.59 -14.12
C GLY A 186 -19.38 -1.45 -14.99
N PHE A 187 -19.13 -2.68 -14.57
CA PHE A 187 -18.45 -3.68 -15.39
C PHE A 187 -19.39 -4.32 -16.42
N PRO A 188 -18.87 -4.91 -17.51
CA PRO A 188 -19.69 -5.67 -18.45
C PRO A 188 -20.36 -6.88 -17.77
N GLN A 189 -21.46 -7.36 -18.35
CA GLN A 189 -22.16 -8.57 -17.90
C GLN A 189 -21.36 -9.83 -18.27
N ASP A 190 -20.18 -9.94 -17.65
CA ASP A 190 -19.23 -11.04 -17.82
C ASP A 190 -19.08 -11.74 -16.46
N PRO A 191 -19.25 -13.08 -16.38
CA PRO A 191 -19.11 -13.84 -15.14
C PRO A 191 -17.80 -13.56 -14.39
N ARG A 192 -16.73 -13.22 -15.10
CA ARG A 192 -15.42 -12.86 -14.52
C ARG A 192 -15.47 -11.61 -13.65
N PHE A 193 -16.39 -10.68 -13.92
CA PHE A 193 -16.53 -9.45 -13.13
C PHE A 193 -17.71 -9.50 -12.16
N HIS A 194 -18.30 -10.69 -11.97
CA HIS A 194 -19.34 -10.88 -10.96
C HIS A 194 -18.89 -10.42 -9.57
N HIS A 195 -17.68 -10.79 -9.16
CA HIS A 195 -17.04 -10.33 -7.93
C HIS A 195 -15.73 -9.61 -8.29
N ALA A 196 -15.76 -8.29 -8.37
CA ALA A 196 -14.61 -7.46 -8.76
C ALA A 196 -14.37 -6.33 -7.76
N CYS A 197 -13.14 -6.17 -7.30
CA CYS A 197 -12.73 -5.32 -6.21
C CYS A 197 -11.60 -4.37 -6.61
N ALA A 198 -11.65 -3.12 -6.14
CA ALA A 198 -10.57 -2.14 -6.22
C ALA A 198 -10.09 -1.70 -4.81
N GLY A 199 -10.30 -2.54 -3.81
CA GLY A 199 -9.90 -2.26 -2.43
C GLY A 199 -8.39 -2.33 -2.25
N CYS A 200 -7.83 -1.48 -1.38
CA CYS A 200 -6.39 -1.39 -1.12
C CYS A 200 -5.54 -1.15 -2.38
N SER A 201 -6.11 -0.59 -3.44
CA SER A 201 -5.41 -0.38 -4.71
C SER A 201 -4.94 1.06 -4.88
N GLN A 202 -3.76 1.24 -5.48
CA GLN A 202 -3.35 2.53 -6.02
C GLN A 202 -3.65 2.53 -7.53
N ARG A 203 -4.48 3.48 -7.97
CA ARG A 203 -4.76 3.72 -9.38
C ARG A 203 -3.77 4.72 -9.98
N PHE A 204 -3.63 4.72 -11.29
CA PHE A 204 -2.88 5.72 -12.03
C PHE A 204 -3.79 6.52 -12.94
N ASP A 205 -3.75 7.86 -12.80
CA ASP A 205 -4.54 8.78 -13.61
C ASP A 205 -3.69 9.23 -14.81
N LEU A 206 -4.19 9.01 -16.02
CA LEU A 206 -3.51 9.35 -17.28
C LEU A 206 -3.60 10.86 -17.57
N PRO A 207 -2.67 11.43 -18.34
CA PRO A 207 -2.69 12.86 -18.66
C PRO A 207 -3.96 13.34 -19.37
N ASN A 208 -4.64 12.47 -20.12
CA ASN A 208 -5.93 12.78 -20.76
C ASN A 208 -7.12 12.77 -19.77
N GLY A 209 -6.92 12.29 -18.54
CA GLY A 209 -7.93 12.16 -17.50
C GLY A 209 -8.58 10.78 -17.43
N ASP A 210 -8.19 9.86 -18.27
CA ASP A 210 -8.60 8.46 -18.11
C ASP A 210 -7.82 7.80 -16.98
N ILE A 211 -8.32 6.68 -16.49
CA ILE A 211 -7.82 6.04 -15.26
C ILE A 211 -7.44 4.60 -15.55
N LEU A 212 -6.23 4.22 -15.17
CA LEU A 212 -5.81 2.85 -15.04
C LEU A 212 -6.10 2.40 -13.60
N LEU A 213 -7.13 1.58 -13.41
CA LEU A 213 -7.58 1.09 -12.12
C LEU A 213 -7.22 -0.40 -11.97
N PRO A 214 -6.24 -0.74 -11.13
CA PRO A 214 -5.99 -2.14 -10.81
C PRO A 214 -7.13 -2.72 -10.00
N ILE A 215 -7.59 -3.92 -10.40
CA ILE A 215 -8.65 -4.68 -9.72
C ILE A 215 -8.23 -6.13 -9.49
N TYR A 216 -8.89 -6.77 -8.55
CA TYR A 216 -8.86 -8.22 -8.39
C TYR A 216 -10.27 -8.76 -8.40
N PHE A 217 -10.44 -9.97 -8.92
CA PHE A 217 -11.75 -10.52 -9.22
C PHE A 217 -11.76 -12.05 -9.14
N GLN A 218 -12.94 -12.63 -8.95
CA GLN A 218 -13.15 -14.07 -9.10
C GLN A 218 -13.21 -14.42 -10.58
N PRO A 219 -12.45 -15.42 -11.08
CA PRO A 219 -12.53 -15.83 -12.48
C PRO A 219 -13.90 -16.42 -12.85
N GLU A 220 -14.59 -16.98 -11.87
CA GLU A 220 -15.95 -17.49 -11.94
C GLU A 220 -16.60 -17.44 -10.55
N PRO A 221 -17.93 -17.39 -10.42
CA PRO A 221 -18.60 -17.33 -9.13
C PRO A 221 -18.21 -18.48 -8.20
N GLY A 222 -17.79 -18.14 -6.97
CA GLY A 222 -17.35 -19.10 -5.95
C GLY A 222 -15.90 -19.57 -6.07
N ASN A 223 -15.17 -19.17 -7.10
CA ASN A 223 -13.75 -19.45 -7.23
C ASN A 223 -12.92 -18.35 -6.56
N TRP A 224 -12.28 -18.70 -5.45
CA TRP A 224 -11.46 -17.78 -4.64
C TRP A 224 -9.98 -17.71 -5.06
N ASP A 225 -9.58 -18.42 -6.12
CA ASP A 225 -8.31 -18.21 -6.80
C ASP A 225 -8.35 -16.87 -7.56
N LEU A 226 -8.31 -15.79 -6.79
CA LEU A 226 -8.48 -14.43 -7.31
C LEU A 226 -7.44 -14.13 -8.38
N ARG A 227 -7.91 -13.49 -9.45
CA ARG A 227 -7.07 -12.92 -10.50
C ARG A 227 -6.98 -11.40 -10.37
N THR A 228 -5.95 -10.85 -10.94
CA THR A 228 -5.73 -9.40 -11.01
C THR A 228 -5.60 -8.95 -12.46
N THR A 229 -6.14 -7.78 -12.76
CA THR A 229 -5.92 -7.05 -14.02
C THR A 229 -5.91 -5.56 -13.78
N VAL A 230 -5.50 -4.79 -14.78
CA VAL A 230 -5.66 -3.34 -14.79
C VAL A 230 -6.76 -2.96 -15.78
N VAL A 231 -7.79 -2.30 -15.30
CA VAL A 231 -8.88 -1.82 -16.14
C VAL A 231 -8.64 -0.37 -16.58
N TYR A 232 -8.90 -0.11 -17.84
CA TYR A 232 -8.93 1.24 -18.41
C TYR A 232 -10.33 1.80 -18.24
N CYS A 233 -10.43 2.94 -17.55
CA CYS A 233 -11.68 3.63 -17.28
C CYS A 233 -11.63 5.06 -17.79
N THR A 234 -12.79 5.58 -18.23
CA THR A 234 -13.00 7.03 -18.40
C THR A 234 -13.64 7.62 -17.16
N PHE A 235 -13.32 8.89 -16.87
CA PHE A 235 -13.92 9.62 -15.77
C PHE A 235 -14.24 11.07 -16.17
N ASP A 236 -15.51 11.44 -16.07
CA ASP A 236 -16.01 12.78 -16.47
C ASP A 236 -16.11 13.77 -15.29
N GLY A 237 -15.57 13.43 -14.13
CA GLY A 237 -15.69 14.19 -12.88
C GLY A 237 -16.82 13.70 -11.96
N GLN A 238 -17.74 12.86 -12.46
CA GLN A 238 -18.87 12.32 -11.71
C GLN A 238 -19.04 10.81 -11.87
N ILE A 239 -18.78 10.27 -13.04
CA ILE A 239 -19.03 8.86 -13.37
C ILE A 239 -17.76 8.22 -13.88
N LEU A 240 -17.34 7.16 -13.16
CA LEU A 240 -16.25 6.27 -13.54
C LEU A 240 -16.81 5.11 -14.35
N ARG A 241 -16.37 4.98 -15.62
CA ARG A 241 -16.87 3.96 -16.56
C ARG A 241 -15.74 3.04 -17.00
N TYR A 242 -15.97 1.75 -16.88
CA TYR A 242 -15.15 0.72 -17.52
C TYR A 242 -15.17 0.86 -19.04
N VAL A 243 -14.01 0.70 -19.68
CA VAL A 243 -13.85 0.66 -21.13
C VAL A 243 -13.32 -0.68 -21.61
N ARG A 244 -12.20 -1.13 -21.04
CA ARG A 244 -11.51 -2.40 -21.35
C ARG A 244 -10.57 -2.76 -20.21
N HIS A 245 -9.94 -3.92 -20.30
CA HIS A 245 -8.92 -4.35 -19.35
C HIS A 245 -7.69 -4.92 -20.07
N GLY A 246 -6.58 -4.95 -19.35
CA GLY A 246 -5.32 -5.53 -19.80
C GLY A 246 -5.26 -7.04 -19.63
N ASN A 247 -4.06 -7.59 -19.69
CA ASN A 247 -3.87 -9.02 -19.41
C ASN A 247 -4.17 -9.35 -17.94
N GLU A 248 -4.67 -10.58 -17.74
CA GLU A 248 -5.01 -11.10 -16.43
C GLU A 248 -3.82 -11.85 -15.83
N PHE A 249 -3.69 -11.77 -14.51
CA PHE A 249 -2.71 -12.53 -13.76
C PHE A 249 -3.40 -13.52 -12.85
N GLU A 250 -2.89 -14.73 -12.84
CA GLU A 250 -3.17 -15.74 -11.83
C GLU A 250 -1.91 -16.02 -11.00
N LEU A 251 -2.08 -16.57 -9.80
CA LEU A 251 -0.97 -16.92 -8.94
C LEU A 251 -0.12 -18.02 -9.60
N PRO A 252 1.19 -17.80 -9.83
CA PRO A 252 2.07 -18.79 -10.46
C PRO A 252 2.18 -20.10 -9.67
N GLU A 253 2.11 -19.99 -8.34
CA GLU A 253 2.17 -21.11 -7.40
C GLU A 253 0.78 -21.29 -6.80
N LYS A 254 0.24 -22.51 -6.82
CA LYS A 254 -1.07 -22.83 -6.23
C LYS A 254 -0.89 -23.62 -4.92
N PRO A 255 -0.54 -22.96 -3.81
CA PRO A 255 -0.17 -23.65 -2.57
C PRO A 255 -1.36 -24.29 -1.85
N SER A 256 -2.56 -23.75 -1.97
CA SER A 256 -3.78 -24.31 -1.35
C SER A 256 -5.04 -23.63 -1.90
N HIS A 257 -6.20 -24.14 -1.53
CA HIS A 257 -7.49 -23.54 -1.90
C HIS A 257 -7.65 -22.13 -1.30
N HIS A 258 -8.23 -21.21 -2.05
CA HIS A 258 -8.58 -19.82 -1.68
C HIS A 258 -7.43 -18.83 -1.67
N ASP A 259 -6.41 -19.04 -2.48
CA ASP A 259 -5.30 -18.12 -2.63
C ASP A 259 -5.19 -17.60 -4.05
N GLY A 260 -5.27 -16.31 -4.20
CA GLY A 260 -5.12 -15.66 -5.48
C GLY A 260 -4.26 -14.41 -5.35
N LEU A 261 -4.28 -13.62 -6.39
CA LEU A 261 -3.64 -12.31 -6.43
C LEU A 261 -4.66 -11.24 -6.10
N SER A 262 -4.33 -10.36 -5.15
CA SER A 262 -5.24 -9.30 -4.70
C SER A 262 -4.50 -8.00 -4.35
N GLU A 263 -5.26 -6.95 -4.06
CA GLU A 263 -4.79 -5.64 -3.60
C GLU A 263 -3.64 -5.08 -4.44
N PRO A 264 -3.79 -5.02 -5.78
CA PRO A 264 -2.76 -4.54 -6.68
C PRO A 264 -2.57 -3.02 -6.54
N SER A 265 -1.33 -2.56 -6.73
CA SER A 265 -1.01 -1.13 -6.74
C SER A 265 -0.17 -0.77 -7.95
N LEU A 266 -0.58 0.27 -8.67
CA LEU A 266 -0.01 0.71 -9.93
C LEU A 266 0.65 2.09 -9.76
N THR A 267 1.83 2.24 -10.36
CA THR A 267 2.48 3.54 -10.56
C THR A 267 3.16 3.62 -11.91
N LYS A 268 3.62 4.82 -12.26
CA LYS A 268 4.46 5.06 -13.44
C LYS A 268 5.77 5.71 -13.01
N PHE A 269 6.89 5.18 -13.48
CA PHE A 269 8.22 5.73 -13.28
C PHE A 269 9.08 5.50 -14.53
N ASP A 270 9.86 6.48 -14.96
CA ASP A 270 10.72 6.39 -16.16
C ASP A 270 10.01 5.81 -17.39
N ASP A 271 8.83 6.35 -17.70
CA ASP A 271 7.97 5.94 -18.83
C ASP A 271 7.49 4.49 -18.82
N ARG A 272 7.66 3.78 -17.72
CA ARG A 272 7.11 2.43 -17.50
C ARG A 272 6.13 2.39 -16.35
N TYR A 273 5.17 1.47 -16.45
CA TYR A 273 4.19 1.20 -15.41
C TYR A 273 4.64 -0.01 -14.59
N TYR A 274 4.56 0.12 -13.26
CA TYR A 274 4.94 -0.90 -12.30
C TYR A 274 3.72 -1.31 -11.49
N LEU A 275 3.45 -2.61 -11.46
CA LEU A 275 2.33 -3.19 -10.71
C LEU A 275 2.88 -4.11 -9.64
N THR A 276 2.52 -3.87 -8.37
CA THR A 276 2.77 -4.80 -7.27
C THR A 276 1.49 -5.49 -6.87
N LEU A 277 1.59 -6.77 -6.46
CA LEU A 277 0.46 -7.62 -6.14
C LEU A 277 0.72 -8.41 -4.86
N ARG A 278 -0.33 -8.58 -4.08
CA ARG A 278 -0.33 -9.41 -2.88
C ARG A 278 -0.76 -10.84 -3.19
N SER A 279 -0.13 -11.83 -2.54
CA SER A 279 -0.70 -13.16 -2.36
C SER A 279 -0.50 -13.65 -0.92
N ILE A 280 -1.02 -14.81 -0.59
CA ILE A 280 -0.83 -15.43 0.73
C ILE A 280 0.61 -15.88 0.96
N VAL A 281 1.32 -16.21 -0.11
CA VAL A 281 2.68 -16.78 -0.04
C VAL A 281 3.72 -15.67 -0.01
N ARG A 282 3.62 -14.73 -0.97
CA ARG A 282 4.58 -13.63 -1.18
C ARG A 282 3.97 -12.52 -2.01
N GLY A 283 4.63 -11.37 -2.04
CA GLY A 283 4.31 -10.31 -2.97
C GLY A 283 4.98 -10.52 -4.33
N TYR A 284 4.38 -9.96 -5.37
CA TYR A 284 4.87 -10.00 -6.74
C TYR A 284 4.97 -8.61 -7.35
N VAL A 285 5.79 -8.50 -8.38
CA VAL A 285 5.96 -7.27 -9.18
C VAL A 285 5.99 -7.61 -10.66
N THR A 286 5.49 -6.69 -11.48
CA THR A 286 5.60 -6.74 -12.93
C THR A 286 5.69 -5.34 -13.52
N VAL A 287 6.06 -5.24 -14.79
CA VAL A 287 6.27 -3.97 -15.50
C VAL A 287 5.61 -4.00 -16.88
N SER A 288 5.15 -2.82 -17.32
CA SER A 288 4.48 -2.61 -18.62
C SER A 288 4.97 -1.31 -19.26
N GLN A 289 4.92 -1.24 -20.58
CA GLN A 289 5.15 -0.01 -21.34
C GLN A 289 3.87 0.83 -21.53
N ASN A 290 2.70 0.19 -21.52
CA ASN A 290 1.42 0.84 -21.81
C ASN A 290 0.41 0.81 -20.65
N GLY A 291 0.73 0.14 -19.54
CA GLY A 291 -0.14 0.01 -18.37
C GLY A 291 -1.27 -1.03 -18.53
N GLU A 292 -1.33 -1.74 -19.64
CA GLU A 292 -2.34 -2.77 -19.94
C GLU A 292 -1.70 -4.14 -20.24
N SER A 293 -0.57 -4.17 -20.94
CA SER A 293 0.17 -5.39 -21.26
C SER A 293 1.43 -5.48 -20.41
N PHE A 294 1.37 -6.30 -19.37
CA PHE A 294 2.44 -6.47 -18.40
C PHE A 294 3.24 -7.74 -18.68
N ALA A 295 4.52 -7.72 -18.31
CA ALA A 295 5.41 -8.87 -18.34
C ALA A 295 4.98 -9.96 -17.32
N PRO A 296 5.55 -11.17 -17.38
CA PRO A 296 5.33 -12.19 -16.36
C PRO A 296 5.68 -11.69 -14.95
N LEU A 297 4.96 -12.19 -13.94
CA LEU A 297 5.17 -11.86 -12.54
C LEU A 297 6.53 -12.33 -12.05
N LYS A 298 7.19 -11.48 -11.25
CA LYS A 298 8.39 -11.81 -10.48
C LYS A 298 8.07 -11.73 -8.99
N PRO A 299 8.53 -12.68 -8.17
CA PRO A 299 8.45 -12.55 -6.72
C PRO A 299 9.33 -11.38 -6.26
N TRP A 300 8.88 -10.66 -5.23
CA TRP A 300 9.71 -9.64 -4.61
C TRP A 300 10.91 -10.25 -3.89
N CYS A 301 12.08 -9.78 -4.25
CA CYS A 301 13.36 -10.13 -3.63
C CYS A 301 14.14 -8.85 -3.30
N PHE A 302 15.09 -8.98 -2.40
CA PHE A 302 16.15 -7.99 -2.24
C PHE A 302 17.18 -8.13 -3.38
N ASP A 303 18.03 -7.12 -3.52
CA ASP A 303 19.10 -7.06 -4.52
C ASP A 303 20.21 -8.11 -4.32
N ASP A 304 20.30 -8.70 -3.12
CA ASP A 304 21.15 -9.84 -2.80
C ASP A 304 20.54 -11.21 -3.16
N GLY A 305 19.32 -11.22 -3.72
CA GLY A 305 18.60 -12.42 -4.13
C GLY A 305 17.77 -13.09 -3.05
N GLN A 306 17.79 -12.61 -1.79
CA GLN A 306 16.94 -13.15 -0.74
C GLN A 306 15.49 -12.71 -0.96
N GLU A 307 14.53 -13.60 -0.62
CA GLU A 307 13.11 -13.27 -0.65
C GLU A 307 12.82 -12.06 0.26
N LEU A 308 12.00 -11.13 -0.20
CA LEU A 308 11.60 -9.96 0.60
C LEU A 308 10.80 -10.35 1.84
N GLY A 309 10.04 -11.46 1.78
CA GLY A 309 9.25 -11.96 2.90
C GLY A 309 7.94 -11.21 3.13
N ASN A 310 7.53 -10.36 2.19
CA ASN A 310 6.22 -9.70 2.18
C ASN A 310 5.15 -10.69 1.71
N TYR A 311 4.05 -10.78 2.44
CA TYR A 311 2.93 -11.68 2.11
C TYR A 311 1.65 -11.26 2.84
N GLN A 312 0.50 -11.66 2.33
CA GLN A 312 -0.82 -11.43 2.94
C GLN A 312 -1.09 -9.99 3.39
N THR A 313 -0.47 -9.01 2.73
CA THR A 313 -0.75 -7.60 2.97
C THR A 313 -0.45 -6.80 1.70
N GLN A 314 -1.12 -5.67 1.55
CA GLN A 314 -0.89 -4.73 0.45
C GLN A 314 0.54 -4.21 0.45
N GLN A 315 1.02 -3.83 -0.73
CA GLN A 315 2.22 -3.02 -0.90
C GLN A 315 1.84 -1.79 -1.71
N HIS A 316 2.43 -0.64 -1.40
CA HIS A 316 2.15 0.59 -2.13
C HIS A 316 3.42 1.28 -2.59
N TRP A 317 3.30 1.95 -3.70
CA TRP A 317 4.35 2.74 -4.28
C TRP A 317 4.44 4.12 -3.64
N VAL A 318 5.65 4.59 -3.44
CA VAL A 318 6.00 6.00 -3.30
C VAL A 318 6.87 6.35 -4.50
N THR A 319 6.39 7.29 -5.32
CA THR A 319 7.03 7.61 -6.60
C THR A 319 7.51 9.06 -6.59
N HIS A 320 8.82 9.23 -6.62
CA HIS A 320 9.47 10.52 -6.78
C HIS A 320 10.06 10.62 -8.19
N SER A 321 10.19 11.83 -8.73
CA SER A 321 10.80 12.03 -10.07
C SER A 321 12.21 11.48 -10.22
N GLU A 322 12.88 11.20 -9.11
CA GLU A 322 14.26 10.72 -9.06
C GLU A 322 14.43 9.36 -8.38
N GLY A 323 13.32 8.72 -7.96
CA GLY A 323 13.38 7.42 -7.27
C GLY A 323 12.04 6.73 -7.14
N LEU A 324 12.07 5.41 -7.20
CA LEU A 324 10.90 4.56 -6.99
C LEU A 324 11.08 3.79 -5.68
N TYR A 325 10.08 3.86 -4.81
CA TYR A 325 10.10 3.21 -3.50
C TYR A 325 8.88 2.32 -3.31
N LEU A 326 9.06 1.28 -2.49
CA LEU A 326 7.98 0.40 -2.05
C LEU A 326 7.77 0.57 -0.55
N VAL A 327 6.51 0.67 -0.13
CA VAL A 327 6.08 0.59 1.27
C VAL A 327 5.46 -0.78 1.51
N TYR A 328 5.92 -1.47 2.55
CA TYR A 328 5.54 -2.87 2.80
C TYR A 328 5.77 -3.30 4.25
N THR A 329 5.24 -4.47 4.60
CA THR A 329 5.61 -5.23 5.81
C THR A 329 6.19 -6.57 5.39
N ARG A 330 7.00 -7.19 6.23
CA ARG A 330 7.66 -8.47 5.92
C ARG A 330 7.93 -9.31 7.16
N ARG A 331 8.10 -10.62 6.98
CA ARG A 331 8.65 -11.51 8.00
C ARG A 331 10.17 -11.29 8.17
N GLY A 332 10.74 -11.88 9.22
CA GLY A 332 12.19 -11.80 9.49
C GLY A 332 12.65 -10.43 9.98
N ALA A 333 11.80 -9.69 10.69
CA ALA A 333 12.06 -8.39 11.28
C ALA A 333 11.89 -8.40 12.81
N ASN A 334 12.20 -9.52 13.47
CA ASN A 334 11.95 -9.74 14.90
C ASN A 334 10.49 -9.48 15.30
N ASN A 335 9.56 -9.94 14.48
CA ASN A 335 8.14 -9.63 14.52
C ASN A 335 7.21 -10.86 14.49
N ASP A 336 7.71 -12.04 14.88
CA ASP A 336 6.94 -13.29 14.89
C ASP A 336 5.74 -13.25 15.86
N HIS A 337 5.78 -12.35 16.84
CA HIS A 337 4.67 -12.09 17.77
C HIS A 337 3.54 -11.26 17.15
N ILE A 338 3.71 -10.72 15.96
CA ILE A 338 2.72 -9.89 15.24
C ILE A 338 2.00 -10.72 14.20
N PHE A 339 0.68 -10.76 14.27
CA PHE A 339 -0.14 -11.50 13.34
C PHE A 339 0.18 -11.16 11.88
N ARG A 340 0.54 -12.20 11.09
CA ARG A 340 0.95 -12.09 9.68
C ARG A 340 2.17 -11.16 9.46
N HIS A 341 3.00 -10.92 10.48
CA HIS A 341 4.19 -10.05 10.41
C HIS A 341 3.90 -8.65 9.85
N ARG A 342 2.67 -8.13 10.09
CA ARG A 342 2.18 -6.86 9.52
C ARG A 342 2.68 -5.62 10.26
N ALA A 343 3.83 -5.67 10.89
CA ALA A 343 4.62 -4.56 11.43
C ALA A 343 6.05 -5.02 11.66
N PRO A 344 7.07 -4.12 11.70
CA PRO A 344 6.96 -2.69 11.41
C PRO A 344 6.62 -2.41 9.94
N LEU A 345 6.28 -1.14 9.63
CA LEU A 345 6.09 -0.68 8.27
C LEU A 345 7.41 -0.15 7.71
N PHE A 346 7.84 -0.69 6.58
CA PHE A 346 9.08 -0.34 5.91
C PHE A 346 8.83 0.49 4.65
N MET A 347 9.83 1.28 4.26
CA MET A 347 9.99 1.83 2.92
C MET A 347 11.42 1.60 2.45
N ALA A 348 11.58 1.18 1.20
CA ALA A 348 12.87 0.98 0.59
C ALA A 348 12.86 1.37 -0.90
N CYS A 349 14.03 1.75 -1.41
CA CYS A 349 14.24 2.06 -2.81
C CYS A 349 14.20 0.78 -3.66
N ILE A 350 13.71 0.92 -4.88
CA ILE A 350 13.61 -0.16 -5.86
C ILE A 350 14.62 0.07 -6.99
N ASP A 351 15.31 -1.00 -7.40
CA ASP A 351 15.96 -1.02 -8.72
C ASP A 351 14.87 -1.28 -9.79
N PRO A 352 14.48 -0.27 -10.57
CA PRO A 352 13.35 -0.38 -11.50
C PRO A 352 13.67 -1.24 -12.72
N LYS A 353 14.95 -1.53 -12.98
CA LYS A 353 15.39 -2.40 -14.10
C LYS A 353 15.40 -3.86 -13.68
N LYS A 354 15.88 -4.15 -12.47
CA LYS A 354 15.95 -5.51 -11.93
C LYS A 354 14.64 -5.95 -11.26
N LEU A 355 13.78 -5.02 -10.85
CA LEU A 355 12.56 -5.24 -10.08
C LEU A 355 12.87 -5.91 -8.73
N VAL A 356 13.77 -5.30 -7.97
CA VAL A 356 14.20 -5.75 -6.64
C VAL A 356 14.26 -4.60 -5.66
N VAL A 357 14.12 -4.90 -4.38
CA VAL A 357 14.30 -3.94 -3.28
C VAL A 357 15.79 -3.80 -2.98
N ILE A 358 16.31 -2.58 -2.92
CA ILE A 358 17.69 -2.30 -2.52
C ILE A 358 17.77 -2.37 -1.00
N ARG A 359 18.34 -3.44 -0.46
CA ARG A 359 18.32 -3.77 0.98
C ARG A 359 18.91 -2.66 1.86
N GLU A 360 20.01 -2.08 1.45
CA GLU A 360 20.69 -1.04 2.24
C GLU A 360 19.86 0.25 2.42
N THR A 361 18.82 0.43 1.61
CA THR A 361 17.91 1.58 1.68
C THR A 361 16.68 1.33 2.56
N GLU A 362 16.50 0.12 3.07
CA GLU A 362 15.34 -0.22 3.90
C GLU A 362 15.33 0.59 5.19
N ARG A 363 14.25 1.32 5.44
CA ARG A 363 14.02 2.10 6.65
C ARG A 363 12.67 1.75 7.27
N ILE A 364 12.62 1.69 8.58
CA ILE A 364 11.37 1.63 9.34
C ILE A 364 10.73 3.01 9.30
N ILE A 365 9.52 3.08 8.75
CA ILE A 365 8.73 4.32 8.67
C ILE A 365 7.80 4.43 9.88
N VAL A 366 7.17 3.32 10.27
CA VAL A 366 6.38 3.23 11.50
C VAL A 366 6.86 2.01 12.29
N PRO A 367 7.38 2.20 13.50
CA PRO A 367 7.85 1.10 14.34
C PRO A 367 6.69 0.20 14.79
N GLN A 368 7.00 -1.04 15.09
CA GLN A 368 6.02 -1.98 15.63
C GLN A 368 5.65 -1.64 17.08
N SER A 369 4.43 -1.94 17.45
CA SER A 369 3.86 -1.80 18.79
C SER A 369 2.97 -2.99 19.15
N GLY A 370 3.29 -4.19 18.64
CA GLY A 370 2.51 -5.40 18.87
C GLY A 370 1.23 -5.52 18.05
N THR A 371 0.89 -4.51 17.24
CA THR A 371 -0.30 -4.49 16.39
C THR A 371 0.06 -4.58 14.90
N ARG A 372 -0.96 -4.86 14.09
CA ARG A 372 -0.83 -4.85 12.63
C ARG A 372 -0.86 -3.41 12.08
N LEU A 373 0.07 -3.08 11.18
CA LEU A 373 0.16 -1.80 10.48
C LEU A 373 -0.02 -1.94 8.96
N GLY A 374 -0.31 -3.15 8.48
CA GLY A 374 -0.28 -3.47 7.05
C GLY A 374 -1.39 -2.85 6.20
N ASN A 375 -2.41 -2.20 6.79
CA ASN A 375 -3.48 -1.53 6.08
C ASN A 375 -3.27 -0.01 6.09
N PHE A 376 -2.32 0.43 5.30
CA PHE A 376 -1.87 1.81 5.24
C PHE A 376 -2.27 2.49 3.92
N GLY A 377 -2.11 3.79 3.86
CA GLY A 377 -2.26 4.60 2.65
C GLY A 377 -1.03 5.44 2.37
N VAL A 378 -0.83 5.80 1.11
CA VAL A 378 0.20 6.71 0.63
C VAL A 378 -0.47 7.85 -0.10
N VAL A 379 -0.07 9.08 0.18
CA VAL A 379 -0.58 10.28 -0.49
C VAL A 379 0.54 11.29 -0.69
N ASP A 380 0.67 11.81 -1.90
CA ASP A 380 1.50 12.96 -2.20
C ASP A 380 0.74 14.22 -1.81
N VAL A 381 1.31 15.02 -0.90
CA VAL A 381 0.68 16.22 -0.36
C VAL A 381 1.22 17.48 -1.04
N SER A 382 2.52 17.50 -1.29
CA SER A 382 3.19 18.54 -2.05
C SER A 382 4.39 17.96 -2.81
N CYS A 383 5.07 18.77 -3.59
CA CYS A 383 6.31 18.35 -4.25
C CYS A 383 7.41 18.01 -3.23
N ASP A 384 7.32 18.50 -2.00
CA ASP A 384 8.33 18.28 -0.95
C ASP A 384 7.94 17.22 0.07
N GLU A 385 6.66 16.80 0.07
CA GLU A 385 6.15 15.84 1.06
C GLU A 385 5.23 14.76 0.47
N THR A 386 5.55 13.51 0.82
CA THR A 386 4.67 12.33 0.68
C THR A 386 4.32 11.82 2.06
N TRP A 387 3.05 11.52 2.32
CA TRP A 387 2.62 11.00 3.62
C TRP A 387 2.25 9.52 3.54
N ILE A 388 2.65 8.79 4.59
CA ILE A 388 2.24 7.40 4.81
C ILE A 388 1.40 7.38 6.09
N ILE A 389 0.16 6.88 5.98
CA ILE A 389 -0.80 6.88 7.09
C ILE A 389 -1.19 5.44 7.38
N THR A 390 -1.14 5.05 8.63
CA THR A 390 -1.58 3.73 9.09
C THR A 390 -2.17 3.81 10.49
N THR A 391 -3.05 2.85 10.79
CA THR A 391 -3.66 2.74 12.12
C THR A 391 -3.36 1.37 12.72
N GLU A 392 -3.08 1.33 14.01
CA GLU A 392 -2.96 0.10 14.78
C GLU A 392 -4.26 -0.71 14.71
N TRP A 393 -4.22 -1.83 14.05
CA TRP A 393 -5.38 -2.72 13.97
C TRP A 393 -5.38 -3.66 15.19
N MET A 394 -6.34 -3.43 16.11
CA MET A 394 -6.43 -4.05 17.42
C MET A 394 -7.14 -5.42 17.42
N GLN A 395 -7.19 -6.12 16.30
CA GLN A 395 -7.63 -7.52 16.21
C GLN A 395 -6.42 -8.45 16.27
N HIS A 396 -6.54 -9.64 16.87
CA HIS A 396 -5.46 -10.60 17.09
C HIS A 396 -4.33 -10.05 17.97
N PRO A 397 -4.56 -9.98 19.29
CA PRO A 397 -3.55 -9.49 20.23
C PRO A 397 -2.29 -10.34 20.21
N PRO A 398 -1.11 -9.74 20.38
CA PRO A 398 0.14 -10.44 20.53
C PRO A 398 0.20 -11.16 21.89
N PRO A 399 1.16 -12.07 22.10
CA PRO A 399 1.37 -12.70 23.39
C PRO A 399 1.57 -11.69 24.52
N GLY A 400 0.69 -11.69 25.50
CA GLY A 400 0.68 -10.75 26.63
C GLY A 400 -0.20 -9.52 26.45
N GLY A 401 -1.00 -9.48 25.36
CA GLY A 401 -1.97 -8.41 25.12
C GLY A 401 -1.36 -7.14 24.52
N PHE A 402 -2.23 -6.22 24.10
CA PHE A 402 -1.83 -4.95 23.49
C PHE A 402 -1.17 -4.00 24.50
N GLU A 403 -1.59 -4.04 25.75
CA GLU A 403 -1.10 -3.19 26.85
C GLU A 403 0.40 -3.35 27.07
N LYS A 404 0.91 -4.59 26.92
CA LYS A 404 2.34 -4.90 27.04
C LYS A 404 3.20 -4.08 26.06
N TYR A 405 2.65 -3.73 24.92
CA TYR A 405 3.33 -3.00 23.84
C TYR A 405 2.92 -1.52 23.76
N GLY A 406 2.02 -1.08 24.65
CA GLY A 406 1.52 0.30 24.68
C GLY A 406 0.69 0.68 23.46
N SER A 407 0.02 -0.29 22.84
CA SER A 407 -0.91 -0.05 21.71
C SER A 407 -2.20 0.59 22.19
N ASP A 408 -2.73 1.55 21.45
CA ASP A 408 -3.92 2.32 21.79
C ASP A 408 -4.71 2.74 20.53
N ASN A 409 -4.76 1.86 19.53
CA ASN A 409 -5.40 2.16 18.25
C ASN A 409 -4.92 3.51 17.65
N ARG A 410 -3.62 3.75 17.76
CA ARG A 410 -3.00 4.99 17.27
C ARG A 410 -3.07 5.06 15.75
N CYS A 411 -3.48 6.22 15.23
CA CYS A 411 -3.33 6.55 13.82
C CYS A 411 -2.05 7.33 13.64
N PHE A 412 -1.09 6.72 12.96
CA PHE A 412 0.21 7.29 12.67
C PHE A 412 0.18 8.04 11.34
N LEU A 413 0.81 9.20 11.34
CA LEU A 413 1.14 10.00 10.18
C LEU A 413 2.67 10.07 10.09
N ALA A 414 3.24 9.46 9.07
CA ALA A 414 4.65 9.58 8.73
C ALA A 414 4.80 10.50 7.51
N LYS A 415 5.29 11.72 7.74
CA LYS A 415 5.61 12.68 6.69
C LYS A 415 7.01 12.37 6.15
N ILE A 416 7.09 11.98 4.90
CA ILE A 416 8.34 11.78 4.16
C ILE A 416 8.70 13.11 3.54
N ARG A 417 9.71 13.77 4.08
CA ARG A 417 10.20 15.08 3.61
C ARG A 417 11.40 14.87 2.71
N TRP A 418 11.23 15.22 1.46
CA TRP A 418 12.27 15.06 0.44
C TRP A 418 13.30 16.19 0.51
N ASN A 419 14.57 15.87 0.29
CA ASN A 419 15.62 16.88 0.17
C ASN A 419 15.62 17.61 -1.19
N ARG A 420 14.83 17.12 -2.15
CA ARG A 420 14.59 17.71 -3.47
C ARG A 420 13.13 17.55 -3.87
N PRO A 421 12.56 18.53 -4.57
CA PRO A 421 11.14 18.49 -4.92
C PRO A 421 10.84 17.39 -5.95
N ASN A 422 9.73 16.70 -5.76
CA ASN A 422 9.18 15.74 -6.72
C ASN A 422 8.57 16.47 -7.92
N ARG A 423 9.27 16.46 -9.04
CA ARG A 423 8.83 17.14 -10.28
C ARG A 423 7.61 16.50 -10.96
N LEU A 424 7.18 15.32 -10.54
CA LEU A 424 5.94 14.70 -11.02
C LEU A 424 4.69 15.42 -10.50
N LEU A 425 4.84 16.29 -9.50
CA LEU A 425 3.76 17.01 -8.82
C LEU A 425 3.78 18.53 -9.09
N GLN A 426 4.64 18.98 -9.98
CA GLN A 426 4.78 20.38 -10.38
C GLN A 426 3.89 20.76 -11.56
#